data_8185e90a381ac797e6ef4d6e04d019ca
#
_entry.id   8185e90a381ac797e6ef4d6e04d019ca
#
_cell.length_a   1.000
_cell.length_b   1.000
_cell.length_c   1.000
_cell.angle_alpha   90.00
_cell.angle_beta   90.00
_cell.angle_gamma   90.00
#
_symmetry.space_group_name_H-M   'P 1'
#
loop_
_entity.id
_entity.type
_entity.pdbx_description
1 polymer ?
#
loop_
_entity_poly.entity_id
_entity_poly.type
_entity_poly.pdbx_seq_one_letter_code
_entity_poly.pdbx_strand_id
1 'polypeptide(L)'
;METIRNYLETMFLKLPNTPEVYKAKNELWQMMEDKYTELKEEGKSENEAVGIVISEFGNLDELANDLGISQFVESQPMPQGKTLSLDHAKSYLAAAGKRAYRTALGVMLCVLSVCGPIFFDAFTAFYPQKENLLDACGVSIMFVLIGIAVGLFIYSSVQMNHWNYLKKEPFVTDFSTTEYLHREMEHYKSTYALLLTIGIILCILSVIPSIILDGLDIYVTFWSNASGGFVFILVAIGVFLIVMASTKLSSYKTLLHLNQQDTVGGNYVPSQTNEPQYMNQTIAAIMSVYWPTVTCLYLIWSFLTFDFWISWIIWPIAAIIHTLAKNLLRK
;
A
#
# COMPACT_ATOMS: atom_id res chain seq x y z
N MET A 1 -5.61 30.64 14.07
CA MET A 1 -4.61 29.87 13.27
C MET A 1 -5.24 28.95 12.22
N GLU A 2 -6.27 28.19 12.52
CA GLU A 2 -6.93 27.29 11.56
C GLU A 2 -7.52 28.04 10.34
N THR A 3 -8.11 29.21 10.56
CA THR A 3 -8.64 30.07 9.49
C THR A 3 -7.56 30.55 8.51
N ILE A 4 -6.38 30.96 9.02
CA ILE A 4 -5.24 31.38 8.19
C ILE A 4 -4.75 30.19 7.35
N ARG A 5 -4.64 29.02 7.96
CA ARG A 5 -4.22 27.79 7.28
C ARG A 5 -5.18 27.41 6.16
N ASN A 6 -6.48 27.44 6.42
CA ASN A 6 -7.50 27.14 5.41
C ASN A 6 -7.46 28.15 4.25
N TYR A 7 -7.17 29.42 4.58
CA TYR A 7 -7.01 30.46 3.56
C TYR A 7 -5.79 30.19 2.67
N LEU A 8 -4.63 29.89 3.27
CA LEU A 8 -3.42 29.53 2.55
C LEU A 8 -3.63 28.33 1.64
N GLU A 9 -4.29 27.29 2.13
CA GLU A 9 -4.62 26.10 1.33
C GLU A 9 -5.47 26.46 0.10
N THR A 10 -6.43 27.36 0.27
CA THR A 10 -7.30 27.82 -0.83
C THR A 10 -6.52 28.61 -1.89
N MET A 11 -5.54 29.42 -1.47
CA MET A 11 -4.68 30.18 -2.38
C MET A 11 -3.83 29.26 -3.27
N PHE A 12 -3.27 28.20 -2.69
CA PHE A 12 -2.38 27.27 -3.40
C PHE A 12 -3.12 26.13 -4.12
N LEU A 13 -4.44 26.03 -3.97
CA LEU A 13 -5.25 24.92 -4.52
C LEU A 13 -5.12 24.77 -6.05
N LYS A 14 -4.89 25.88 -6.76
CA LYS A 14 -4.80 25.92 -8.23
C LYS A 14 -3.39 25.78 -8.79
N LEU A 15 -2.37 25.85 -7.93
CA LEU A 15 -0.98 25.79 -8.36
C LEU A 15 -0.50 24.36 -8.57
N PRO A 16 0.47 24.14 -9.48
CA PRO A 16 1.03 22.83 -9.74
C PRO A 16 1.80 22.31 -8.53
N ASN A 17 1.80 20.99 -8.38
CA ASN A 17 2.50 20.34 -7.29
C ASN A 17 3.99 20.13 -7.62
N THR A 18 4.74 21.24 -7.55
CA THR A 18 6.20 21.22 -7.74
C THR A 18 6.92 21.47 -6.42
N PRO A 19 8.19 21.05 -6.29
CA PRO A 19 8.98 21.33 -5.10
C PRO A 19 9.10 22.82 -4.79
N GLU A 20 9.16 23.66 -5.82
CA GLU A 20 9.25 25.10 -5.71
C GLU A 20 7.96 25.70 -5.11
N VAL A 21 6.80 25.29 -5.62
CA VAL A 21 5.49 25.75 -5.12
C VAL A 21 5.26 25.25 -3.69
N TYR A 22 5.67 24.02 -3.39
CA TYR A 22 5.59 23.50 -2.02
C TYR A 22 6.48 24.27 -1.04
N LYS A 23 7.70 24.60 -1.46
CA LYS A 23 8.63 25.43 -0.68
C LYS A 23 8.04 26.82 -0.42
N ALA A 24 7.54 27.47 -1.47
CA ALA A 24 6.88 28.78 -1.38
C ALA A 24 5.67 28.77 -0.42
N LYS A 25 4.85 27.72 -0.46
CA LYS A 25 3.74 27.56 0.47
C LYS A 25 4.19 27.47 1.93
N ASN A 26 5.26 26.72 2.20
CA ASN A 26 5.79 26.61 3.56
C ASN A 26 6.44 27.91 4.04
N GLU A 27 7.14 28.62 3.16
CA GLU A 27 7.71 29.94 3.47
C GLU A 27 6.61 30.96 3.80
N LEU A 28 5.56 30.99 2.97
CA LEU A 28 4.42 31.89 3.22
C LEU A 28 3.68 31.52 4.50
N TRP A 29 3.50 30.23 4.78
CA TRP A 29 2.92 29.77 6.05
C TRP A 29 3.72 30.31 7.26
N GLN A 30 5.03 30.17 7.22
CA GLN A 30 5.89 30.63 8.30
C GLN A 30 5.79 32.13 8.50
N MET A 31 5.80 32.93 7.41
CA MET A 31 5.62 34.39 7.51
C MET A 31 4.25 34.75 8.10
N MET A 32 3.18 34.06 7.72
CA MET A 32 1.84 34.29 8.27
C MET A 32 1.74 33.91 9.75
N GLU A 33 2.42 32.83 10.16
CA GLU A 33 2.47 32.36 11.56
C GLU A 33 3.27 33.33 12.45
N ASP A 34 4.43 33.80 11.98
CA ASP A 34 5.26 34.78 12.67
C ASP A 34 4.51 36.06 12.86
N LYS A 35 3.85 36.58 11.80
CA LYS A 35 3.04 37.82 11.88
C LYS A 35 1.84 37.67 12.82
N TYR A 36 1.16 36.53 12.79
CA TYR A 36 0.06 36.28 13.72
C TYR A 36 0.53 36.30 15.17
N THR A 37 1.69 35.68 15.44
CA THR A 37 2.27 35.61 16.77
C THR A 37 2.67 37.05 17.27
N GLU A 38 3.31 37.84 16.41
CA GLU A 38 3.64 39.23 16.70
C GLU A 38 2.39 40.05 17.09
N LEU A 39 1.32 39.95 16.27
CA LEU A 39 0.07 40.65 16.55
C LEU A 39 -0.62 40.18 17.87
N LYS A 40 -0.47 38.89 18.21
CA LYS A 40 -0.97 38.36 19.50
C LYS A 40 -0.16 38.92 20.69
N GLU A 41 1.15 39.06 20.55
CA GLU A 41 2.03 39.64 21.57
C GLU A 41 1.74 41.16 21.74
N GLU A 42 1.34 41.86 20.68
CA GLU A 42 0.86 43.23 20.73
C GLU A 42 -0.51 43.42 21.39
N GLY A 43 -1.16 42.30 21.79
CA GLY A 43 -2.45 42.32 22.48
C GLY A 43 -3.68 42.36 21.57
N LYS A 44 -3.53 42.18 20.26
CA LYS A 44 -4.66 42.11 19.32
C LYS A 44 -5.58 40.93 19.60
N SER A 45 -6.87 41.09 19.33
CA SER A 45 -7.85 40.00 19.41
C SER A 45 -7.54 38.95 18.31
N GLU A 46 -7.98 37.70 18.50
CA GLU A 46 -7.76 36.61 17.53
C GLU A 46 -8.32 36.97 16.15
N ASN A 47 -9.56 37.49 16.10
CA ASN A 47 -10.22 37.80 14.84
C ASN A 47 -9.52 39.02 14.14
N GLU A 48 -9.03 39.99 14.90
CA GLU A 48 -8.29 41.14 14.36
C GLU A 48 -6.95 40.68 13.80
N ALA A 49 -6.19 39.87 14.53
CA ALA A 49 -4.92 39.34 14.09
C ALA A 49 -5.08 38.47 12.81
N VAL A 50 -6.08 37.59 12.74
CA VAL A 50 -6.41 36.83 11.55
C VAL A 50 -6.77 37.73 10.36
N GLY A 51 -7.58 38.75 10.58
CA GLY A 51 -7.96 39.71 9.53
C GLY A 51 -6.78 40.48 8.95
N ILE A 52 -5.86 40.95 9.81
CA ILE A 52 -4.65 41.66 9.40
C ILE A 52 -3.74 40.75 8.57
N VAL A 53 -3.46 39.54 9.06
CA VAL A 53 -2.62 38.54 8.35
C VAL A 53 -3.20 38.20 6.99
N ILE A 54 -4.49 37.90 6.88
CA ILE A 54 -5.13 37.64 5.59
C ILE A 54 -5.10 38.83 4.67
N SER A 55 -5.23 40.06 5.20
CA SER A 55 -5.17 41.29 4.38
C SER A 55 -3.75 41.58 3.85
N GLU A 56 -2.72 41.27 4.65
CA GLU A 56 -1.31 41.52 4.31
C GLU A 56 -0.75 40.49 3.33
N PHE A 57 -1.08 39.21 3.53
CA PHE A 57 -0.55 38.10 2.74
C PHE A 57 -1.57 37.51 1.75
N GLY A 58 -2.73 38.13 1.59
CA GLY A 58 -3.85 37.57 0.84
C GLY A 58 -3.74 37.66 -0.69
N ASN A 59 -2.78 38.40 -1.22
CA ASN A 59 -2.59 38.55 -2.65
C ASN A 59 -1.38 37.73 -3.15
N LEU A 60 -1.62 36.53 -3.60
CA LEU A 60 -0.57 35.65 -4.10
C LEU A 60 0.14 36.21 -5.35
N ASP A 61 -0.56 36.94 -6.21
CA ASP A 61 0.02 37.53 -7.42
C ASP A 61 1.14 38.53 -7.09
N GLU A 62 0.99 39.30 -6.02
CA GLU A 62 2.01 40.24 -5.54
C GLU A 62 3.20 39.52 -4.90
N LEU A 63 2.94 38.44 -4.16
CA LEU A 63 3.95 37.68 -3.45
C LEU A 63 4.68 36.66 -4.34
N ALA A 64 4.11 36.33 -5.51
CA ALA A 64 4.63 35.27 -6.39
C ALA A 64 6.07 35.54 -6.86
N ASN A 65 6.44 36.83 -7.05
CA ASN A 65 7.80 37.21 -7.44
C ASN A 65 8.79 36.96 -6.30
N ASP A 66 8.45 37.36 -5.09
CA ASP A 66 9.30 37.17 -3.92
C ASP A 66 9.48 35.72 -3.54
N LEU A 67 8.43 34.93 -3.75
CA LEU A 67 8.42 33.49 -3.51
C LEU A 67 9.01 32.66 -4.67
N GLY A 68 9.38 33.31 -5.79
CA GLY A 68 9.98 32.63 -6.96
C GLY A 68 9.02 31.73 -7.74
N ILE A 69 7.70 31.92 -7.62
CA ILE A 69 6.66 31.10 -8.24
C ILE A 69 5.84 31.81 -9.31
N SER A 70 6.27 33.00 -9.79
CA SER A 70 5.55 33.82 -10.78
C SER A 70 5.20 33.04 -12.04
N GLN A 71 6.11 32.19 -12.53
CA GLN A 71 5.87 31.33 -13.70
C GLN A 71 4.72 30.34 -13.54
N PHE A 72 4.39 29.98 -12.31
CA PHE A 72 3.30 29.05 -12.01
C PHE A 72 1.97 29.76 -11.80
N VAL A 73 2.00 30.99 -11.36
CA VAL A 73 0.81 31.84 -11.17
C VAL A 73 0.28 32.35 -12.52
N GLU A 74 1.15 32.69 -13.45
CA GLU A 74 0.80 33.11 -14.81
C GLU A 74 0.44 31.95 -15.75
N SER A 75 0.77 30.73 -15.38
CA SER A 75 0.49 29.53 -16.17
C SER A 75 -1.01 29.20 -16.17
N GLN A 76 -1.54 28.83 -17.33
CA GLN A 76 -2.96 28.54 -17.56
C GLN A 76 -3.56 27.56 -16.53
N PRO A 77 -4.89 27.67 -16.27
CA PRO A 77 -5.54 26.80 -15.31
C PRO A 77 -5.35 25.33 -15.71
N MET A 78 -4.72 24.58 -14.82
CA MET A 78 -4.63 23.11 -14.95
C MET A 78 -6.02 22.49 -15.09
N PRO A 79 -6.14 21.35 -15.77
CA PRO A 79 -7.41 20.64 -15.84
C PRO A 79 -7.92 20.44 -14.42
N GLN A 80 -9.08 21.06 -14.14
CA GLN A 80 -9.73 20.95 -12.83
C GLN A 80 -10.11 19.48 -12.65
N GLY A 81 -9.32 18.73 -11.88
CA GLY A 81 -9.69 17.41 -11.43
C GLY A 81 -11.02 17.50 -10.65
N LYS A 82 -11.89 16.52 -10.82
CA LYS A 82 -13.13 16.44 -10.04
C LYS A 82 -12.78 16.36 -8.56
N THR A 83 -13.40 17.17 -7.72
CA THR A 83 -13.17 17.15 -6.27
C THR A 83 -13.83 15.91 -5.66
N LEU A 84 -13.06 15.13 -4.91
CA LEU A 84 -13.58 14.00 -4.14
C LEU A 84 -14.06 14.51 -2.78
N SER A 85 -15.37 14.44 -2.54
CA SER A 85 -15.94 14.88 -1.25
C SER A 85 -15.57 13.91 -0.12
N LEU A 86 -15.57 14.41 1.11
CA LEU A 86 -15.31 13.64 2.33
C LEU A 86 -16.22 12.41 2.46
N ASP A 87 -17.50 12.52 2.11
CA ASP A 87 -18.45 11.40 2.19
C ASP A 87 -18.12 10.30 1.18
N HIS A 88 -17.70 10.65 -0.03
CA HIS A 88 -17.23 9.69 -1.02
C HIS A 88 -15.93 9.01 -0.57
N ALA A 89 -14.99 9.75 0.03
CA ALA A 89 -13.77 9.20 0.58
C ALA A 89 -14.05 8.20 1.72
N LYS A 90 -14.95 8.53 2.65
CA LYS A 90 -15.42 7.63 3.72
C LYS A 90 -16.09 6.37 3.16
N SER A 91 -16.94 6.53 2.14
CA SER A 91 -17.63 5.40 1.49
C SER A 91 -16.64 4.46 0.80
N TYR A 92 -15.62 5.02 0.13
CA TYR A 92 -14.52 4.24 -0.45
C TYR A 92 -13.74 3.46 0.63
N LEU A 93 -13.35 4.11 1.74
CA LEU A 93 -12.63 3.45 2.83
C LEU A 93 -13.45 2.33 3.47
N ALA A 94 -14.76 2.51 3.63
CA ALA A 94 -15.66 1.47 4.13
C ALA A 94 -15.73 0.26 3.16
N ALA A 95 -15.84 0.51 1.86
CA ALA A 95 -15.82 -0.53 0.84
C ALA A 95 -14.47 -1.24 0.78
N ALA A 96 -13.37 -0.48 0.86
CA ALA A 96 -12.01 -0.99 0.88
C ALA A 96 -11.72 -1.84 2.13
N GLY A 97 -12.25 -1.46 3.28
CA GLY A 97 -12.18 -2.27 4.51
C GLY A 97 -12.85 -3.63 4.36
N LYS A 98 -14.04 -3.67 3.76
CA LYS A 98 -14.75 -4.93 3.45
C LYS A 98 -13.96 -5.78 2.42
N ARG A 99 -13.33 -5.12 1.44
CA ARG A 99 -12.43 -5.79 0.49
C ARG A 99 -11.23 -6.40 1.19
N ALA A 100 -10.56 -5.64 2.07
CA ALA A 100 -9.40 -6.10 2.81
C ALA A 100 -9.71 -7.39 3.60
N TYR A 101 -10.83 -7.39 4.33
CA TYR A 101 -11.28 -8.57 5.07
C TYR A 101 -11.54 -9.79 4.17
N ARG A 102 -12.29 -9.61 3.06
CA ARG A 102 -12.61 -10.71 2.13
C ARG A 102 -11.38 -11.26 1.43
N THR A 103 -10.46 -10.39 1.00
CA THR A 103 -9.20 -10.79 0.38
C THR A 103 -8.34 -11.57 1.39
N ALA A 104 -8.24 -11.10 2.62
CA ALA A 104 -7.50 -11.79 3.68
C ALA A 104 -8.12 -13.15 3.99
N LEU A 105 -9.47 -13.24 4.04
CA LEU A 105 -10.19 -14.49 4.24
C LEU A 105 -9.93 -15.48 3.09
N GLY A 106 -9.94 -15.00 1.85
CA GLY A 106 -9.62 -15.83 0.68
C GLY A 106 -8.20 -16.39 0.74
N VAL A 107 -7.21 -15.55 1.10
CA VAL A 107 -5.82 -16.01 1.26
C VAL A 107 -5.71 -17.03 2.41
N MET A 108 -6.38 -16.77 3.53
CA MET A 108 -6.42 -17.69 4.66
C MET A 108 -6.99 -19.07 4.25
N LEU A 109 -8.08 -19.09 3.48
CA LEU A 109 -8.68 -20.33 2.97
C LEU A 109 -7.75 -21.09 2.01
N CYS A 110 -6.99 -20.36 1.17
CA CYS A 110 -5.97 -20.98 0.33
C CYS A 110 -4.88 -21.67 1.15
N VAL A 111 -4.43 -21.06 2.24
CA VAL A 111 -3.44 -21.69 3.13
C VAL A 111 -4.04 -22.85 3.89
N LEU A 112 -5.25 -22.71 4.44
CA LEU A 112 -5.97 -23.76 5.15
C LEU A 112 -6.34 -24.96 4.24
N SER A 113 -6.44 -24.75 2.93
CA SER A 113 -6.79 -25.85 2.01
C SER A 113 -5.79 -26.99 2.05
N VAL A 114 -4.51 -26.69 2.34
CA VAL A 114 -3.44 -27.68 2.48
C VAL A 114 -3.64 -28.57 3.70
N CYS A 115 -4.37 -28.11 4.71
CA CYS A 115 -4.68 -28.93 5.90
C CYS A 115 -5.56 -30.13 5.57
N GLY A 116 -6.40 -30.05 4.52
CA GLY A 116 -7.28 -31.14 4.12
C GLY A 116 -6.51 -32.44 3.90
N PRO A 117 -5.64 -32.54 2.89
CA PRO A 117 -4.84 -33.76 2.66
C PRO A 117 -4.05 -34.18 3.90
N ILE A 118 -3.41 -33.27 4.63
CA ILE A 118 -2.57 -33.58 5.79
C ILE A 118 -3.38 -34.27 6.90
N PHE A 119 -4.54 -33.73 7.26
CA PHE A 119 -5.34 -34.33 8.33
C PHE A 119 -6.01 -35.62 7.88
N PHE A 120 -6.44 -35.72 6.62
CA PHE A 120 -7.01 -36.97 6.12
C PHE A 120 -5.96 -38.09 5.99
N ASP A 121 -4.73 -37.75 5.60
CA ASP A 121 -3.60 -38.67 5.66
C ASP A 121 -3.34 -39.13 7.11
N ALA A 122 -3.34 -38.24 8.08
CA ALA A 122 -3.20 -38.60 9.48
C ALA A 122 -4.28 -39.57 9.95
N PHE A 123 -5.52 -39.50 9.44
CA PHE A 123 -6.60 -40.43 9.77
C PHE A 123 -6.38 -41.83 9.21
N THR A 124 -5.49 -42.03 8.23
CA THR A 124 -5.13 -43.36 7.73
C THR A 124 -4.52 -44.25 8.83
N ALA A 125 -3.89 -43.63 9.83
CA ALA A 125 -3.38 -44.31 11.02
C ALA A 125 -4.48 -45.14 11.76
N PHE A 126 -5.73 -44.68 11.73
CA PHE A 126 -6.87 -45.35 12.35
C PHE A 126 -7.62 -46.27 11.37
N TYR A 127 -7.57 -45.97 10.07
CA TYR A 127 -8.32 -46.66 9.04
C TYR A 127 -7.46 -47.04 7.82
N PRO A 128 -6.40 -47.88 7.98
CA PRO A 128 -5.45 -48.16 6.91
C PRO A 128 -6.10 -48.83 5.69
N GLN A 129 -7.21 -49.53 5.87
CA GLN A 129 -7.95 -50.15 4.76
C GLN A 129 -8.70 -49.16 3.87
N LYS A 130 -8.83 -47.88 4.29
CA LYS A 130 -9.54 -46.82 3.56
C LYS A 130 -8.62 -45.69 3.12
N GLU A 131 -7.33 -45.94 3.03
CA GLU A 131 -6.31 -44.94 2.64
C GLU A 131 -6.70 -44.16 1.38
N ASN A 132 -6.94 -44.85 0.27
CA ASN A 132 -7.32 -44.22 -1.01
C ASN A 132 -8.58 -43.34 -0.91
N LEU A 133 -9.55 -43.71 -0.07
CA LEU A 133 -10.77 -42.95 0.12
C LEU A 133 -10.50 -41.69 0.95
N LEU A 134 -9.71 -41.82 2.00
CA LEU A 134 -9.34 -40.70 2.87
C LEU A 134 -8.53 -39.67 2.09
N ASP A 135 -7.55 -40.09 1.30
CA ASP A 135 -6.75 -39.19 0.44
C ASP A 135 -7.62 -38.48 -0.58
N ALA A 136 -8.53 -39.20 -1.24
CA ALA A 136 -9.48 -38.60 -2.17
C ALA A 136 -10.38 -37.55 -1.48
N CYS A 137 -10.83 -37.81 -0.25
CA CYS A 137 -11.60 -36.85 0.54
C CYS A 137 -10.77 -35.61 0.91
N GLY A 138 -9.54 -35.81 1.36
CA GLY A 138 -8.63 -34.71 1.72
C GLY A 138 -8.36 -33.77 0.54
N VAL A 139 -8.03 -34.38 -0.62
CA VAL A 139 -7.81 -33.61 -1.87
C VAL A 139 -9.09 -32.93 -2.34
N SER A 140 -10.25 -33.58 -2.22
CA SER A 140 -11.53 -32.99 -2.60
C SER A 140 -11.84 -31.73 -1.76
N ILE A 141 -11.64 -31.82 -0.44
CA ILE A 141 -11.82 -30.65 0.45
C ILE A 141 -10.86 -29.51 0.09
N MET A 142 -9.62 -29.83 -0.24
CA MET A 142 -8.64 -28.85 -0.70
C MET A 142 -9.17 -28.07 -1.91
N PHE A 143 -9.67 -28.75 -2.95
CA PHE A 143 -10.23 -28.08 -4.13
C PHE A 143 -11.48 -27.27 -3.82
N VAL A 144 -12.35 -27.73 -2.93
CA VAL A 144 -13.54 -26.98 -2.50
C VAL A 144 -13.13 -25.67 -1.81
N LEU A 145 -12.17 -25.72 -0.88
CA LEU A 145 -11.68 -24.52 -0.18
C LEU A 145 -11.01 -23.53 -1.14
N ILE A 146 -10.20 -24.02 -2.09
CA ILE A 146 -9.61 -23.17 -3.14
C ILE A 146 -10.71 -22.54 -4.01
N GLY A 147 -11.73 -23.29 -4.40
CA GLY A 147 -12.86 -22.78 -5.17
C GLY A 147 -13.60 -21.65 -4.45
N ILE A 148 -13.85 -21.81 -3.15
CA ILE A 148 -14.46 -20.77 -2.31
C ILE A 148 -13.54 -19.54 -2.23
N ALA A 149 -12.24 -19.74 -2.04
CA ALA A 149 -11.25 -18.64 -1.98
C ALA A 149 -11.21 -17.84 -3.28
N VAL A 150 -11.17 -18.50 -4.43
CA VAL A 150 -11.22 -17.87 -5.76
C VAL A 150 -12.54 -17.12 -5.95
N GLY A 151 -13.67 -17.69 -5.54
CA GLY A 151 -14.97 -17.02 -5.56
C GLY A 151 -14.95 -15.73 -4.74
N LEU A 152 -14.35 -15.72 -3.56
CA LEU A 152 -14.19 -14.53 -2.73
C LEU A 152 -13.31 -13.47 -3.40
N PHE A 153 -12.23 -13.85 -4.08
CA PHE A 153 -11.38 -12.91 -4.80
C PHE A 153 -12.12 -12.25 -5.97
N ILE A 154 -12.83 -13.04 -6.78
CA ILE A 154 -13.63 -12.51 -7.90
C ILE A 154 -14.71 -11.57 -7.37
N TYR A 155 -15.49 -11.99 -6.39
CA TYR A 155 -16.53 -11.18 -5.78
C TYR A 155 -15.99 -9.86 -5.20
N SER A 156 -14.85 -9.93 -4.50
CA SER A 156 -14.17 -8.77 -3.92
C SER A 156 -13.69 -7.79 -5.01
N SER A 157 -13.17 -8.32 -6.12
CA SER A 157 -12.69 -7.53 -7.27
C SER A 157 -13.84 -6.84 -7.99
N VAL A 158 -14.92 -7.55 -8.27
CA VAL A 158 -16.10 -7.01 -8.96
C VAL A 158 -16.74 -5.88 -8.16
N GLN A 159 -16.85 -6.04 -6.84
CA GLN A 159 -17.43 -5.01 -5.99
C GLN A 159 -16.58 -3.73 -5.94
N MET A 160 -15.26 -3.84 -6.06
CA MET A 160 -14.37 -2.68 -6.14
C MET A 160 -14.31 -2.04 -7.53
N ASN A 161 -14.82 -2.70 -8.56
CA ASN A 161 -14.81 -2.17 -9.92
C ASN A 161 -15.59 -0.84 -10.03
N HIS A 162 -16.63 -0.67 -9.21
CA HIS A 162 -17.36 0.60 -9.11
C HIS A 162 -16.44 1.80 -8.77
N TRP A 163 -15.34 1.58 -8.04
CA TRP A 163 -14.38 2.61 -7.65
C TRP A 163 -13.21 2.79 -8.62
N ASN A 164 -13.17 2.04 -9.72
CA ASN A 164 -12.08 2.13 -10.70
C ASN A 164 -11.98 3.49 -11.40
N TYR A 165 -13.06 4.28 -11.39
CA TYR A 165 -13.03 5.63 -11.93
C TYR A 165 -12.03 6.54 -11.19
N LEU A 166 -11.81 6.32 -9.87
CA LEU A 166 -10.81 7.05 -9.09
C LEU A 166 -9.37 6.86 -9.58
N LYS A 167 -9.09 5.78 -10.33
CA LYS A 167 -7.77 5.51 -10.92
C LYS A 167 -7.65 5.97 -12.37
N LYS A 168 -8.79 6.20 -13.04
CA LYS A 168 -8.83 6.51 -14.47
C LYS A 168 -9.02 8.00 -14.75
N GLU A 169 -9.67 8.71 -13.84
CA GLU A 169 -9.94 10.13 -13.96
C GLU A 169 -9.09 10.90 -12.94
N PRO A 170 -8.64 12.13 -13.26
CA PRO A 170 -7.94 12.97 -12.29
C PRO A 170 -8.92 13.45 -11.23
N PHE A 171 -8.68 13.06 -9.99
CA PHE A 171 -9.40 13.53 -8.81
C PHE A 171 -8.46 14.29 -7.89
N VAL A 172 -9.00 15.30 -7.23
CA VAL A 172 -8.30 16.07 -6.21
C VAL A 172 -9.12 16.00 -4.92
N THR A 173 -8.47 15.80 -3.80
CA THR A 173 -9.12 15.90 -2.48
C THR A 173 -8.94 17.31 -1.95
N ASP A 174 -10.00 17.87 -1.34
CA ASP A 174 -9.92 19.14 -0.64
C ASP A 174 -9.08 19.02 0.66
N PHE A 175 -8.73 20.16 1.24
CA PHE A 175 -7.92 20.18 2.46
C PHE A 175 -8.54 19.36 3.59
N SER A 176 -9.84 19.53 3.83
CA SER A 176 -10.54 18.85 4.94
C SER A 176 -10.55 17.33 4.77
N THR A 177 -10.72 16.86 3.53
CA THR A 177 -10.68 15.43 3.19
C THR A 177 -9.26 14.88 3.33
N THR A 178 -8.25 15.63 2.86
CA THR A 178 -6.84 15.21 2.95
C THR A 178 -6.39 15.13 4.40
N GLU A 179 -6.71 16.12 5.22
CA GLU A 179 -6.39 16.13 6.65
C GLU A 179 -7.07 14.97 7.39
N TYR A 180 -8.35 14.73 7.11
CA TYR A 180 -9.07 13.58 7.66
C TYR A 180 -8.37 12.26 7.29
N LEU A 181 -7.98 12.07 6.01
CA LEU A 181 -7.31 10.87 5.55
C LEU A 181 -5.95 10.66 6.21
N HIS A 182 -5.16 11.74 6.36
CA HIS A 182 -3.87 11.69 7.06
C HIS A 182 -4.04 11.31 8.53
N ARG A 183 -4.95 11.95 9.23
CA ARG A 183 -5.22 11.66 10.65
C ARG A 183 -5.66 10.21 10.86
N GLU A 184 -6.60 9.72 10.05
CA GLU A 184 -7.08 8.34 10.11
C GLU A 184 -5.97 7.33 9.75
N MET A 185 -5.14 7.65 8.75
CA MET A 185 -4.00 6.80 8.38
C MET A 185 -2.97 6.73 9.51
N GLU A 186 -2.60 7.86 10.14
CA GLU A 186 -1.66 7.90 11.26
C GLU A 186 -2.19 7.10 12.45
N HIS A 187 -3.47 7.27 12.78
CA HIS A 187 -4.10 6.47 13.83
C HIS A 187 -4.08 4.97 13.50
N TYR A 188 -4.30 4.62 12.22
CA TYR A 188 -4.29 3.22 11.78
C TYR A 188 -2.88 2.63 11.72
N LYS A 189 -1.83 3.41 11.51
CA LYS A 189 -0.42 2.93 11.48
C LYS A 189 -0.02 2.16 12.73
N SER A 190 -0.46 2.60 13.91
CA SER A 190 -0.21 1.88 15.16
C SER A 190 -0.87 0.50 15.15
N THR A 191 -2.14 0.42 14.77
CA THR A 191 -2.87 -0.85 14.64
C THR A 191 -2.26 -1.75 13.57
N TYR A 192 -1.84 -1.17 12.44
CA TYR A 192 -1.14 -1.89 11.38
C TYR A 192 0.15 -2.53 11.87
N ALA A 193 1.01 -1.76 12.58
CA ALA A 193 2.27 -2.27 13.12
C ALA A 193 2.02 -3.44 14.09
N LEU A 194 1.02 -3.32 14.96
CA LEU A 194 0.65 -4.37 15.91
C LEU A 194 0.17 -5.65 15.20
N LEU A 195 -0.77 -5.52 14.24
CA LEU A 195 -1.29 -6.67 13.49
C LEU A 195 -0.20 -7.35 12.65
N LEU A 196 0.68 -6.55 12.03
CA LEU A 196 1.82 -7.05 11.27
C LEU A 196 2.77 -7.85 12.18
N THR A 197 3.13 -7.29 13.33
CA THR A 197 4.03 -7.94 14.31
C THR A 197 3.44 -9.26 14.81
N ILE A 198 2.17 -9.26 15.23
CA ILE A 198 1.48 -10.49 15.68
C ILE A 198 1.43 -11.53 14.54
N GLY A 199 1.10 -11.10 13.32
CA GLY A 199 1.05 -11.99 12.18
C GLY A 199 2.40 -12.65 11.88
N ILE A 200 3.49 -11.88 11.90
CA ILE A 200 4.85 -12.40 11.71
C ILE A 200 5.24 -13.37 12.83
N ILE A 201 4.97 -13.00 14.08
CA ILE A 201 5.26 -13.85 15.23
C ILE A 201 4.51 -15.18 15.13
N LEU A 202 3.23 -15.17 14.77
CA LEU A 202 2.45 -16.39 14.57
C LEU A 202 3.02 -17.29 13.47
N CYS A 203 3.48 -16.69 12.36
CA CYS A 203 4.13 -17.44 11.28
C CYS A 203 5.45 -18.08 11.74
N ILE A 204 6.25 -17.37 12.54
CA ILE A 204 7.52 -17.91 13.06
C ILE A 204 7.26 -19.01 14.09
N LEU A 205 6.33 -18.77 15.01
CA LEU A 205 6.00 -19.73 16.08
C LEU A 205 5.21 -20.95 15.58
N SER A 206 4.70 -20.90 14.34
CA SER A 206 3.90 -22.01 13.78
C SER A 206 4.64 -23.35 13.73
N VAL A 207 5.96 -23.32 13.64
CA VAL A 207 6.80 -24.54 13.58
C VAL A 207 6.95 -25.22 14.96
N ILE A 208 6.76 -24.47 16.05
CA ILE A 208 6.95 -25.00 17.41
C ILE A 208 6.08 -26.21 17.73
N PRO A 209 4.76 -26.23 17.43
CA PRO A 209 3.93 -27.41 17.69
C PRO A 209 4.45 -28.69 17.02
N SER A 210 4.97 -28.58 15.79
CA SER A 210 5.53 -29.73 15.08
C SER A 210 6.78 -30.25 15.79
N ILE A 211 7.70 -29.36 16.17
CA ILE A 211 8.93 -29.75 16.89
C ILE A 211 8.61 -30.41 18.22
N ILE A 212 7.63 -29.90 18.97
CA ILE A 212 7.24 -30.45 20.27
C ILE A 212 6.62 -31.85 20.09
N LEU A 213 5.74 -32.02 19.10
CA LEU A 213 5.09 -33.30 18.84
C LEU A 213 6.10 -34.35 18.39
N ASP A 214 7.06 -33.99 17.57
CA ASP A 214 8.14 -34.87 17.13
C ASP A 214 9.09 -35.23 18.28
N GLY A 215 9.39 -34.29 19.19
CA GLY A 215 10.29 -34.52 20.34
C GLY A 215 9.69 -35.29 21.51
N LEU A 216 8.36 -35.45 21.54
CA LEU A 216 7.68 -36.16 22.63
C LEU A 216 7.63 -37.69 22.41
N ASP A 217 8.21 -38.24 21.30
CA ASP A 217 8.17 -39.65 20.94
C ASP A 217 6.77 -40.26 21.11
N ILE A 218 5.72 -39.51 20.80
CA ILE A 218 4.36 -39.96 20.88
C ILE A 218 4.17 -40.95 19.74
N TYR A 219 4.27 -42.23 20.03
CA TYR A 219 4.11 -43.40 19.08
C TYR A 219 2.71 -43.46 18.46
N VAL A 220 1.87 -42.45 18.55
CA VAL A 220 0.60 -42.38 17.86
C VAL A 220 0.85 -41.74 16.49
N THR A 221 0.93 -42.52 15.47
CA THR A 221 1.16 -42.16 14.05
C THR A 221 0.28 -40.98 13.60
N PHE A 222 -0.92 -40.87 14.16
CA PHE A 222 -1.84 -39.78 13.88
C PHE A 222 -1.25 -38.38 14.22
N TRP A 223 -0.69 -38.21 15.43
CA TRP A 223 -0.18 -36.89 15.86
C TRP A 223 1.08 -36.50 15.09
N SER A 224 1.92 -37.46 14.76
CA SER A 224 3.10 -37.22 13.92
C SER A 224 2.68 -36.73 12.53
N ASN A 225 1.73 -37.40 11.88
CA ASN A 225 1.26 -37.02 10.55
C ASN A 225 0.45 -35.71 10.57
N ALA A 226 -0.34 -35.44 11.64
CA ALA A 226 -1.15 -34.25 11.78
C ALA A 226 -0.33 -33.01 12.14
N SER A 227 0.91 -33.15 12.62
CA SER A 227 1.75 -32.05 13.11
C SER A 227 1.92 -30.92 12.09
N GLY A 228 2.13 -31.27 10.83
CA GLY A 228 2.21 -30.32 9.72
C GLY A 228 0.92 -29.50 9.51
N GLY A 229 -0.26 -30.08 9.79
CA GLY A 229 -1.53 -29.38 9.69
C GLY A 229 -1.65 -28.20 10.67
N PHE A 230 -1.14 -28.35 11.89
CA PHE A 230 -1.14 -27.26 12.88
C PHE A 230 -0.26 -26.09 12.47
N VAL A 231 0.87 -26.35 11.79
CA VAL A 231 1.72 -25.32 11.19
C VAL A 231 0.90 -24.44 10.24
N PHE A 232 0.18 -25.08 9.29
CA PHE A 232 -0.61 -24.34 8.31
C PHE A 232 -1.78 -23.56 8.93
N ILE A 233 -2.39 -24.04 10.00
CA ILE A 233 -3.45 -23.31 10.72
C ILE A 233 -2.89 -22.02 11.32
N LEU A 234 -1.76 -22.07 12.01
CA LEU A 234 -1.14 -20.89 12.60
C LEU A 234 -0.64 -19.90 11.54
N VAL A 235 -0.04 -20.40 10.47
CA VAL A 235 0.37 -19.59 9.31
C VAL A 235 -0.85 -18.92 8.66
N ALA A 236 -1.96 -19.63 8.49
CA ALA A 236 -3.17 -19.08 7.89
C ALA A 236 -3.72 -17.90 8.68
N ILE A 237 -3.72 -17.98 10.01
CA ILE A 237 -4.13 -16.87 10.90
C ILE A 237 -3.13 -15.71 10.79
N GLY A 238 -1.83 -15.98 10.84
CA GLY A 238 -0.80 -14.96 10.68
C GLY A 238 -0.90 -14.20 9.36
N VAL A 239 -1.03 -14.93 8.26
CA VAL A 239 -1.18 -14.35 6.91
C VAL A 239 -2.49 -13.57 6.78
N PHE A 240 -3.59 -14.04 7.37
CA PHE A 240 -4.85 -13.29 7.41
C PHE A 240 -4.66 -11.90 8.01
N LEU A 241 -4.00 -11.79 9.17
CA LEU A 241 -3.75 -10.53 9.85
C LEU A 241 -2.87 -9.60 9.01
N ILE A 242 -1.79 -10.12 8.42
CA ILE A 242 -0.86 -9.36 7.57
C ILE A 242 -1.57 -8.81 6.34
N VAL A 243 -2.32 -9.65 5.61
CA VAL A 243 -3.00 -9.26 4.37
C VAL A 243 -4.11 -8.25 4.65
N MET A 244 -4.91 -8.48 5.70
CA MET A 244 -5.98 -7.55 6.10
C MET A 244 -5.41 -6.17 6.44
N ALA A 245 -4.37 -6.12 7.27
CA ALA A 245 -3.74 -4.88 7.70
C ALA A 245 -3.10 -4.11 6.53
N SER A 246 -2.34 -4.81 5.69
CA SER A 246 -1.63 -4.22 4.54
C SER A 246 -2.60 -3.69 3.48
N THR A 247 -3.67 -4.44 3.17
CA THR A 247 -4.67 -4.03 2.18
C THR A 247 -5.44 -2.79 2.64
N LYS A 248 -5.78 -2.70 3.93
CA LYS A 248 -6.46 -1.54 4.50
C LYS A 248 -5.56 -0.30 4.48
N LEU A 249 -4.29 -0.42 4.87
CA LEU A 249 -3.32 0.69 4.80
C LEU A 249 -3.12 1.19 3.37
N SER A 250 -3.04 0.27 2.39
CA SER A 250 -2.93 0.59 0.97
C SER A 250 -4.10 1.44 0.47
N SER A 251 -5.28 1.28 1.04
CA SER A 251 -6.47 2.06 0.64
C SER A 251 -6.36 3.54 1.02
N TYR A 252 -5.81 3.85 2.18
CA TYR A 252 -5.52 5.24 2.58
C TYR A 252 -4.47 5.86 1.65
N LYS A 253 -3.39 5.12 1.37
CA LYS A 253 -2.35 5.57 0.44
C LYS A 253 -2.92 5.85 -0.95
N THR A 254 -3.83 5.01 -1.45
CA THR A 254 -4.47 5.22 -2.77
C THR A 254 -5.21 6.54 -2.84
N LEU A 255 -5.98 6.92 -1.80
CA LEU A 255 -6.69 8.20 -1.78
C LEU A 255 -5.73 9.40 -1.65
N LEU A 256 -4.71 9.29 -0.82
CA LEU A 256 -3.71 10.35 -0.65
C LEU A 256 -2.86 10.54 -1.90
N HIS A 257 -2.65 9.48 -2.70
CA HIS A 257 -1.96 9.57 -3.99
C HIS A 257 -2.74 10.30 -5.08
N LEU A 258 -4.03 10.55 -4.92
CA LEU A 258 -4.81 11.32 -5.92
C LEU A 258 -4.29 12.75 -6.09
N ASN A 259 -3.68 13.33 -5.07
CA ASN A 259 -3.13 14.68 -5.09
C ASN A 259 -1.66 14.76 -5.55
N GLN A 260 -1.03 13.66 -5.94
CA GLN A 260 0.43 13.62 -6.13
C GLN A 260 0.92 14.21 -7.44
N GLN A 261 0.08 14.38 -8.44
CA GLN A 261 0.56 14.73 -9.79
C GLN A 261 0.27 16.16 -10.20
N ASP A 262 -0.80 16.79 -9.71
CA ASP A 262 -1.32 17.97 -10.36
C ASP A 262 -1.45 19.22 -9.47
N THR A 263 -1.60 19.11 -8.15
CA THR A 263 -1.80 20.27 -7.28
C THR A 263 -1.19 20.13 -5.89
N VAL A 264 -0.87 21.26 -5.24
CA VAL A 264 -0.36 21.34 -3.86
C VAL A 264 -1.49 21.42 -2.82
N GLY A 265 -2.72 21.02 -3.19
CA GLY A 265 -3.86 21.04 -2.27
C GLY A 265 -3.69 20.14 -1.05
N GLY A 266 -4.14 20.59 0.12
CA GLY A 266 -4.12 19.80 1.36
C GLY A 266 -2.74 19.62 1.98
N ASN A 267 -2.61 18.60 2.82
CA ASN A 267 -1.34 18.22 3.48
C ASN A 267 -0.45 17.35 2.56
N TYR A 268 -0.38 17.69 1.29
CA TYR A 268 0.44 16.96 0.35
C TYR A 268 1.93 17.11 0.71
N VAL A 269 2.60 15.99 0.83
CA VAL A 269 4.07 15.92 0.87
C VAL A 269 4.52 15.43 -0.51
N PRO A 270 5.35 16.20 -1.24
CA PRO A 270 5.86 15.74 -2.52
C PRO A 270 6.52 14.38 -2.32
N SER A 271 5.95 13.33 -2.91
CA SER A 271 6.71 12.10 -3.01
C SER A 271 7.85 12.40 -3.97
N GLN A 272 9.07 12.28 -3.48
CA GLN A 272 10.18 12.12 -4.40
C GLN A 272 9.82 10.91 -5.25
N THR A 273 9.41 11.15 -6.47
CA THR A 273 9.26 10.11 -7.47
C THR A 273 10.65 9.53 -7.66
N ASN A 274 10.93 8.46 -6.91
CA ASN A 274 12.13 7.65 -7.08
C ASN A 274 12.07 6.84 -8.39
N GLU A 275 11.24 7.25 -9.34
CA GLU A 275 11.34 6.73 -10.68
C GLU A 275 12.63 7.28 -11.30
N PRO A 276 13.57 6.42 -11.62
CA PRO A 276 14.84 6.84 -12.20
C PRO A 276 14.53 7.50 -13.55
N GLN A 277 14.76 8.81 -13.65
CA GLN A 277 14.73 9.49 -14.94
C GLN A 277 15.95 9.02 -15.74
N TYR A 278 15.70 8.28 -16.80
CA TYR A 278 16.75 7.82 -17.72
C TYR A 278 17.05 8.88 -18.78
N MET A 279 18.29 8.90 -19.26
CA MET A 279 18.76 9.86 -20.28
C MET A 279 17.95 9.83 -21.58
N ASN A 280 17.34 8.68 -21.93
CA ASN A 280 16.55 8.50 -23.14
C ASN A 280 15.32 7.61 -22.87
N GLN A 281 14.21 7.89 -23.58
CA GLN A 281 12.98 7.09 -23.53
C GLN A 281 13.21 5.63 -23.96
N THR A 282 14.17 5.38 -24.89
CA THR A 282 14.55 4.02 -25.31
C THR A 282 15.17 3.25 -24.15
N ILE A 283 16.02 3.89 -23.35
CA ILE A 283 16.66 3.29 -22.17
C ILE A 283 15.61 2.96 -21.10
N ALA A 284 14.65 3.86 -20.88
CA ALA A 284 13.52 3.60 -19.97
C ALA A 284 12.70 2.37 -20.40
N ALA A 285 12.43 2.22 -21.71
CA ALA A 285 11.75 1.06 -22.26
C ALA A 285 12.55 -0.24 -22.08
N ILE A 286 13.86 -0.23 -22.31
CA ILE A 286 14.74 -1.40 -22.11
C ILE A 286 14.76 -1.78 -20.61
N MET A 287 14.88 -0.82 -19.72
CA MET A 287 14.90 -1.08 -18.28
C MET A 287 13.55 -1.60 -17.74
N SER A 288 12.43 -1.21 -18.35
CA SER A 288 11.10 -1.72 -17.96
C SER A 288 10.90 -3.20 -18.29
N VAL A 289 11.52 -3.72 -19.36
CA VAL A 289 11.44 -5.13 -19.75
C VAL A 289 12.60 -5.99 -19.24
N TYR A 290 13.55 -5.39 -18.53
CA TYR A 290 14.76 -6.08 -18.06
C TYR A 290 14.43 -7.32 -17.20
N TRP A 291 13.63 -7.16 -16.15
CA TRP A 291 13.29 -8.26 -15.26
C TRP A 291 12.45 -9.37 -15.91
N PRO A 292 11.41 -9.07 -16.71
CA PRO A 292 10.73 -10.09 -17.51
C PRO A 292 11.67 -10.88 -18.42
N THR A 293 12.63 -10.20 -19.08
CA THR A 293 13.62 -10.85 -19.96
C THR A 293 14.53 -11.79 -19.18
N VAL A 294 15.08 -11.35 -18.04
CA VAL A 294 15.90 -12.19 -17.16
C VAL A 294 15.13 -13.41 -16.67
N THR A 295 13.87 -13.23 -16.30
CA THR A 295 13.00 -14.34 -15.86
C THR A 295 12.78 -15.35 -16.98
N CYS A 296 12.51 -14.91 -18.21
CA CYS A 296 12.40 -15.80 -19.37
C CYS A 296 13.68 -16.58 -19.65
N LEU A 297 14.84 -15.91 -19.63
CA LEU A 297 16.13 -16.55 -19.83
C LEU A 297 16.42 -17.60 -18.73
N TYR A 298 16.13 -17.27 -17.48
CA TYR A 298 16.26 -18.20 -16.36
C TYR A 298 15.38 -19.44 -16.56
N LEU A 299 14.11 -19.27 -16.92
CA LEU A 299 13.20 -20.38 -17.14
C LEU A 299 13.64 -21.26 -18.32
N ILE A 300 14.02 -20.64 -19.45
CA ILE A 300 14.49 -21.37 -20.63
C ILE A 300 15.72 -22.21 -20.25
N TRP A 301 16.71 -21.60 -19.60
CA TRP A 301 17.91 -22.33 -19.17
C TRP A 301 17.55 -23.47 -18.22
N SER A 302 16.78 -23.19 -17.16
CA SER A 302 16.44 -24.17 -16.12
C SER A 302 15.65 -25.36 -16.68
N PHE A 303 14.75 -25.11 -17.64
CA PHE A 303 14.00 -26.21 -18.29
C PHE A 303 14.80 -26.99 -19.33
N LEU A 304 15.79 -26.36 -19.99
CA LEU A 304 16.66 -27.07 -20.95
C LEU A 304 17.70 -27.95 -20.26
N THR A 305 18.23 -27.49 -19.11
CA THR A 305 19.29 -28.23 -18.39
C THR A 305 18.81 -29.06 -17.24
N PHE A 306 17.58 -28.82 -16.74
CA PHE A 306 17.02 -29.36 -15.51
C PHE A 306 17.85 -29.06 -14.24
N ASP A 307 18.83 -28.19 -14.32
CA ASP A 307 19.76 -27.80 -13.24
C ASP A 307 19.26 -26.54 -12.52
N PHE A 308 18.08 -26.59 -11.91
CA PHE A 308 17.51 -25.46 -11.17
C PHE A 308 18.39 -24.94 -10.04
N TRP A 309 19.19 -25.82 -9.45
CA TRP A 309 20.12 -25.47 -8.38
C TRP A 309 21.27 -24.55 -8.84
N ILE A 310 21.77 -24.73 -10.05
CA ILE A 310 22.89 -23.93 -10.60
C ILE A 310 22.34 -22.69 -11.30
N SER A 311 21.24 -22.81 -12.02
CA SER A 311 20.65 -21.70 -12.79
C SER A 311 20.20 -20.54 -11.91
N TRP A 312 19.97 -20.78 -10.60
CA TRP A 312 19.61 -19.73 -9.64
C TRP A 312 20.64 -18.60 -9.54
N ILE A 313 21.91 -18.84 -9.89
CA ILE A 313 22.98 -17.85 -9.87
C ILE A 313 22.75 -16.67 -10.82
N ILE A 314 21.83 -16.82 -11.79
CA ILE A 314 21.48 -15.74 -12.73
C ILE A 314 20.88 -14.53 -12.00
N TRP A 315 20.17 -14.73 -10.88
CA TRP A 315 19.49 -13.68 -10.14
C TRP A 315 20.45 -12.68 -9.47
N PRO A 316 21.46 -13.11 -8.70
CA PRO A 316 22.46 -12.19 -8.15
C PRO A 316 23.22 -11.41 -9.25
N ILE A 317 23.59 -12.10 -10.34
CA ILE A 317 24.30 -11.47 -11.47
C ILE A 317 23.42 -10.41 -12.14
N ALA A 318 22.16 -10.75 -12.43
CA ALA A 318 21.21 -9.83 -13.01
C ALA A 318 20.95 -8.62 -12.13
N ALA A 319 20.86 -8.80 -10.81
CA ALA A 319 20.67 -7.72 -9.85
C ALA A 319 21.85 -6.72 -9.86
N ILE A 320 23.09 -7.21 -9.94
CA ILE A 320 24.28 -6.38 -10.03
C ILE A 320 24.28 -5.60 -11.36
N ILE A 321 24.02 -6.27 -12.49
CA ILE A 321 23.95 -5.63 -13.82
C ILE A 321 22.86 -4.56 -13.85
N HIS A 322 21.67 -4.86 -13.33
CA HIS A 322 20.57 -3.90 -13.25
C HIS A 322 20.96 -2.65 -12.43
N THR A 323 21.61 -2.84 -11.28
CA THR A 323 22.02 -1.74 -10.41
C THR A 323 23.09 -0.87 -11.08
N LEU A 324 24.07 -1.48 -11.75
CA LEU A 324 25.09 -0.78 -12.52
C LEU A 324 24.46 0.00 -13.68
N ALA A 325 23.61 -0.63 -14.46
CA ALA A 325 22.90 0.01 -15.57
C ALA A 325 22.04 1.19 -15.08
N LYS A 326 21.29 1.02 -13.97
CA LYS A 326 20.50 2.07 -13.36
C LYS A 326 21.35 3.28 -12.93
N ASN A 327 22.52 3.04 -12.35
CA ASN A 327 23.40 4.13 -11.88
C ASN A 327 24.14 4.85 -13.04
N LEU A 328 24.50 4.13 -14.10
CA LEU A 328 25.19 4.70 -15.26
C LEU A 328 24.26 5.45 -16.22
N LEU A 329 22.98 5.04 -16.32
CA LEU A 329 22.02 5.53 -17.29
C LEU A 329 20.97 6.48 -16.66
N ARG A 330 21.09 6.74 -15.38
CA ARG A 330 20.30 7.74 -14.64
C ARG A 330 20.83 9.14 -14.95
N LYS A 331 19.90 10.08 -15.15
CA LYS A 331 20.20 11.49 -15.38
C LYS A 331 20.46 12.20 -14.05
#